data_a2996b7d2ba0e2abe2d962af61269d03
#
_entry.id   a2996b7d2ba0e2abe2d962af61269d03
#
_cell.length_a   1.000
_cell.length_b   1.000
_cell.length_c   1.000
_cell.angle_alpha   90.00
_cell.angle_beta   90.00
_cell.angle_gamma   90.00
#
_symmetry.space_group_name_H-M   'P 1'
#
loop_
_entity.id
_entity.type
_entity.pdbx_description
1 polymer ?
#
loop_
_entity_poly.entity_id
_entity_poly.type
_entity_poly.pdbx_seq_one_letter_code
_entity_poly.pdbx_strand_id
1 'polypeptide(L)'
;MDNTYFILSNRSLSIERFQICTWKLIGKDAFVELGVEIKKENLPNEFDVFLAVPFAMNVVGKYSLHDQLAIADNCKLIFNDTMTNQHPIDGDSRKGSVIEFGSRAKLAIVAVDPIILNEYGLVKVHIKTPSENAASVYFRVLVELNVNNLAIVHTGINKKSFIYDFKVNETRNLPEDVYKYKEDHGLSICGIASVFLFHCVPDDYDISYIDSGKLRNVRRLETDSFNKYLKDIETIDKDKYMIVFLKLKGNENYSFSQLS
;
A
#
# COMPACT_ATOMS: atom_id res chain seq x y z
N MET A 1 -5.40 -15.74 12.46
CA MET A 1 -5.25 -15.05 11.15
C MET A 1 -3.95 -14.25 11.21
N ASP A 2 -3.02 -14.57 10.35
CA ASP A 2 -1.71 -13.92 10.34
C ASP A 2 -1.79 -12.67 9.46
N ASN A 3 -2.38 -11.60 10.01
CA ASN A 3 -2.60 -10.34 9.30
C ASN A 3 -1.32 -9.49 9.30
N THR A 4 -0.22 -10.03 8.76
CA THR A 4 1.06 -9.36 8.77
C THR A 4 1.53 -9.04 7.37
N TYR A 5 2.02 -7.82 7.19
CA TYR A 5 2.61 -7.33 5.95
C TYR A 5 4.13 -7.33 6.09
N PHE A 6 4.82 -7.88 5.09
CA PHE A 6 6.28 -7.82 4.99
C PHE A 6 6.70 -7.31 3.63
N ILE A 7 7.85 -6.68 3.59
CA ILE A 7 8.58 -6.40 2.34
C ILE A 7 9.85 -7.24 2.37
N LEU A 8 10.00 -8.12 1.37
CA LEU A 8 11.15 -9.00 1.23
C LEU A 8 11.91 -8.66 -0.06
N SER A 9 13.22 -8.87 -0.06
CA SER A 9 14.06 -8.76 -1.25
C SER A 9 15.32 -9.59 -1.09
N ASN A 10 15.92 -10.00 -2.22
CA ASN A 10 17.26 -10.59 -2.26
C ASN A 10 18.38 -9.55 -2.28
N ARG A 11 18.01 -8.27 -2.08
CA ARG A 11 18.93 -7.12 -2.00
C ARG A 11 18.71 -6.37 -0.70
N SER A 12 19.74 -5.71 -0.22
CA SER A 12 19.61 -4.77 0.89
C SER A 12 18.93 -3.51 0.39
N LEU A 13 17.66 -3.33 0.73
CA LEU A 13 16.86 -2.18 0.35
C LEU A 13 16.56 -1.31 1.58
N SER A 14 16.63 0.01 1.40
CA SER A 14 16.16 0.98 2.39
C SER A 14 14.77 1.46 2.01
N ILE A 15 13.74 0.95 2.70
CA ILE A 15 12.35 1.34 2.48
C ILE A 15 12.06 2.59 3.30
N GLU A 16 11.94 3.74 2.61
CA GLU A 16 11.63 5.03 3.25
C GLU A 16 10.18 5.09 3.71
N ARG A 17 9.28 4.48 2.91
CA ARG A 17 7.85 4.53 3.17
C ARG A 17 7.14 3.28 2.64
N PHE A 18 6.30 2.72 3.47
CA PHE A 18 5.32 1.72 3.08
C PHE A 18 3.91 2.28 3.31
N GLN A 19 3.13 2.36 2.26
CA GLN A 19 1.75 2.83 2.30
C GLN A 19 0.81 1.65 2.08
N ILE A 20 -0.12 1.45 3.01
CA ILE A 20 -1.18 0.45 2.92
C ILE A 20 -2.49 1.24 2.91
N CYS A 21 -3.28 1.14 1.85
CA CYS A 21 -4.60 1.73 1.79
C CYS A 21 -5.62 0.63 1.56
N THR A 22 -6.51 0.43 2.53
CA THR A 22 -7.55 -0.60 2.47
C THR A 22 -8.91 0.04 2.27
N TRP A 23 -9.70 -0.53 1.37
CA TRP A 23 -10.98 -0.03 0.97
C TRP A 23 -12.07 -1.06 1.28
N LYS A 24 -12.96 -0.70 2.21
CA LYS A 24 -14.18 -1.46 2.52
C LYS A 24 -15.38 -0.68 1.99
N LEU A 25 -15.81 -1.04 0.79
CA LEU A 25 -16.96 -0.40 0.16
C LEU A 25 -18.26 -1.15 0.47
N ILE A 26 -19.38 -0.41 0.51
CA ILE A 26 -20.71 -0.96 0.77
C ILE A 26 -21.15 -1.79 -0.44
N GLY A 27 -21.52 -3.06 -0.21
CA GLY A 27 -22.02 -3.95 -1.26
C GLY A 27 -21.01 -4.36 -2.33
N LYS A 28 -19.71 -4.08 -2.10
CA LYS A 28 -18.64 -4.43 -3.03
C LYS A 28 -17.53 -5.23 -2.35
N ASP A 29 -16.73 -5.89 -3.16
CA ASP A 29 -15.51 -6.55 -2.70
C ASP A 29 -14.50 -5.51 -2.23
N ALA A 30 -13.62 -5.93 -1.33
CA ALA A 30 -12.58 -5.06 -0.82
C ALA A 30 -11.43 -4.97 -1.83
N PHE A 31 -10.72 -3.87 -1.84
CA PHE A 31 -9.44 -3.75 -2.53
C PHE A 31 -8.40 -3.08 -1.65
N VAL A 32 -7.14 -3.29 -1.98
CA VAL A 32 -6.01 -2.79 -1.22
C VAL A 32 -4.99 -2.18 -2.18
N GLU A 33 -4.51 -0.99 -1.82
CA GLU A 33 -3.39 -0.37 -2.51
C GLU A 33 -2.14 -0.48 -1.65
N LEU A 34 -1.04 -0.82 -2.27
CA LEU A 34 0.27 -0.94 -1.65
C LEU A 34 1.26 -0.03 -2.38
N GLY A 35 1.78 0.97 -1.68
CA GLY A 35 2.78 1.90 -2.19
C GLY A 35 4.10 1.72 -1.46
N VAL A 36 5.19 1.60 -2.19
CA VAL A 36 6.53 1.41 -1.62
C VAL A 36 7.48 2.46 -2.18
N GLU A 37 8.11 3.23 -1.30
CA GLU A 37 9.16 4.19 -1.60
C GLU A 37 10.50 3.61 -1.14
N ILE A 38 11.43 3.47 -2.07
CA ILE A 38 12.74 2.86 -1.86
C ILE A 38 13.80 3.93 -2.14
N LYS A 39 14.71 4.13 -1.20
CA LYS A 39 15.85 5.05 -1.38
C LYS A 39 16.71 4.58 -2.55
N LYS A 40 17.01 5.48 -3.49
CA LYS A 40 17.71 5.11 -4.73
C LYS A 40 19.21 4.84 -4.53
N GLU A 41 19.77 5.29 -3.42
CA GLU A 41 21.20 5.12 -3.13
C GLU A 41 21.60 3.63 -3.15
N ASN A 42 22.57 3.28 -3.99
CA ASN A 42 23.12 1.92 -4.15
C ASN A 42 22.11 0.86 -4.67
N LEU A 43 21.02 1.27 -5.32
CA LEU A 43 20.15 0.30 -5.96
C LEU A 43 20.84 -0.35 -7.18
N PRO A 44 20.65 -1.66 -7.39
CA PRO A 44 21.06 -2.31 -8.64
C PRO A 44 20.20 -1.82 -9.81
N ASN A 45 20.63 -2.09 -11.05
CA ASN A 45 19.88 -1.69 -12.25
C ASN A 45 18.49 -2.30 -12.30
N GLU A 46 18.35 -3.51 -11.75
CA GLU A 46 17.05 -4.20 -11.62
C GLU A 46 17.04 -5.10 -10.38
N PHE A 47 15.88 -5.26 -9.78
CA PHE A 47 15.67 -6.10 -8.60
C PHE A 47 14.20 -6.45 -8.41
N ASP A 48 13.96 -7.47 -7.59
CA ASP A 48 12.62 -7.90 -7.22
C ASP A 48 12.30 -7.48 -5.77
N VAL A 49 11.07 -7.03 -5.58
CA VAL A 49 10.45 -6.80 -4.28
C VAL A 49 9.29 -7.78 -4.13
N PHE A 50 9.20 -8.41 -2.98
CA PHE A 50 8.11 -9.34 -2.65
C PHE A 50 7.33 -8.75 -1.47
N LEU A 51 6.04 -8.53 -1.68
CA LEU A 51 5.13 -8.06 -0.65
C LEU A 51 4.38 -9.27 -0.11
N ALA A 52 4.69 -9.67 1.12
CA ALA A 52 3.87 -10.64 1.83
C ALA A 52 2.66 -9.91 2.39
N VAL A 53 1.47 -10.32 1.97
CA VAL A 53 0.21 -9.69 2.34
C VAL A 53 -0.81 -10.76 2.71
N PRO A 54 -1.60 -10.55 3.76
CA PRO A 54 -2.46 -11.59 4.33
C PRO A 54 -3.60 -12.04 3.40
N PHE A 55 -3.77 -11.36 2.27
CA PHE A 55 -4.85 -11.59 1.30
C PHE A 55 -4.37 -12.01 -0.09
N ALA A 56 -3.08 -12.23 -0.32
CA ALA A 56 -2.55 -12.49 -1.67
C ALA A 56 -3.20 -13.70 -2.36
N MET A 57 -3.63 -14.69 -1.61
CA MET A 57 -4.34 -15.87 -2.14
C MET A 57 -5.74 -15.56 -2.71
N ASN A 58 -6.29 -14.39 -2.40
CA ASN A 58 -7.66 -13.99 -2.76
C ASN A 58 -7.69 -12.87 -3.82
N VAL A 59 -6.57 -12.58 -4.45
CA VAL A 59 -6.48 -11.53 -5.46
C VAL A 59 -7.14 -11.99 -6.77
N VAL A 60 -8.05 -11.19 -7.30
CA VAL A 60 -8.75 -11.41 -8.57
C VAL A 60 -8.40 -10.37 -9.62
N GLY A 61 -7.96 -9.19 -9.22
CA GLY A 61 -7.51 -8.12 -10.11
C GLY A 61 -6.26 -7.44 -9.57
N LYS A 62 -5.42 -6.93 -10.45
CA LYS A 62 -4.18 -6.24 -10.11
C LYS A 62 -3.88 -5.12 -11.09
N TYR A 63 -3.45 -3.96 -10.59
CA TYR A 63 -3.22 -2.76 -11.38
C TYR A 63 -1.95 -2.04 -10.91
N SER A 64 -1.17 -1.51 -11.84
CA SER A 64 -0.17 -0.49 -11.54
C SER A 64 -0.83 0.88 -11.58
N LEU A 65 -0.57 1.71 -10.59
CA LEU A 65 -1.18 3.03 -10.48
C LEU A 65 -0.24 4.18 -10.91
N HIS A 66 0.83 3.88 -11.66
CA HIS A 66 1.80 4.90 -12.08
C HIS A 66 1.17 5.98 -12.96
N ASP A 67 0.27 5.62 -13.90
CA ASP A 67 -0.43 6.58 -14.76
C ASP A 67 -1.34 7.51 -13.94
N GLN A 68 -2.03 6.97 -12.95
CA GLN A 68 -2.88 7.75 -12.06
C GLN A 68 -2.06 8.76 -11.23
N LEU A 69 -0.88 8.36 -10.79
CA LEU A 69 0.03 9.21 -10.02
C LEU A 69 0.79 10.22 -10.88
N ALA A 70 0.80 10.07 -12.20
CA ALA A 70 1.32 11.06 -13.14
C ALA A 70 0.39 12.29 -13.27
N ILE A 71 -0.85 12.23 -12.78
CA ILE A 71 -1.80 13.34 -12.77
C ILE A 71 -1.57 14.19 -11.51
N ALA A 72 -1.37 15.50 -11.67
CA ALA A 72 -0.96 16.40 -10.59
C ALA A 72 -1.90 16.38 -9.38
N ASP A 73 -3.22 16.40 -9.60
CA ASP A 73 -4.23 16.36 -8.53
C ASP A 73 -4.19 15.03 -7.76
N ASN A 74 -4.03 13.91 -8.46
CA ASN A 74 -3.92 12.59 -7.86
C ASN A 74 -2.61 12.44 -7.09
N CYS A 75 -1.51 12.93 -7.65
CA CYS A 75 -0.21 12.95 -6.99
C CYS A 75 -0.26 13.74 -5.68
N LYS A 76 -0.88 14.93 -5.70
CA LYS A 76 -1.10 15.75 -4.51
C LYS A 76 -1.96 15.03 -3.46
N LEU A 77 -3.00 14.32 -3.89
CA LEU A 77 -3.88 13.55 -3.01
C LEU A 77 -3.10 12.47 -2.23
N ILE A 78 -2.20 11.75 -2.91
CA ILE A 78 -1.47 10.62 -2.33
C ILE A 78 -0.23 11.06 -1.54
N PHE A 79 0.49 12.07 -2.01
CA PHE A 79 1.75 12.49 -1.38
C PHE A 79 1.61 13.71 -0.46
N ASN A 80 0.45 14.38 -0.48
CA ASN A 80 0.19 15.62 0.24
C ASN A 80 1.24 16.71 -0.06
N ASP A 81 1.66 16.80 -1.33
CA ASP A 81 2.63 17.78 -1.82
C ASP A 81 2.28 18.19 -3.26
N THR A 82 2.65 19.39 -3.64
CA THR A 82 2.33 19.92 -4.96
C THR A 82 3.39 19.48 -5.98
N MET A 83 2.94 18.87 -7.07
CA MET A 83 3.78 18.60 -8.22
C MET A 83 4.15 19.91 -8.91
N THR A 84 5.45 20.18 -9.05
CA THR A 84 5.99 21.37 -9.72
C THR A 84 6.45 21.08 -11.15
N ASN A 85 6.92 19.87 -11.41
CA ASN A 85 7.36 19.43 -12.72
C ASN A 85 7.24 17.91 -12.84
N GLN A 86 7.16 17.42 -14.08
CA GLN A 86 7.11 16.00 -14.41
C GLN A 86 7.74 15.74 -15.78
N HIS A 87 8.44 14.61 -15.91
CA HIS A 87 8.90 14.11 -17.19
C HIS A 87 8.89 12.57 -17.21
N PRO A 88 8.70 11.94 -18.40
CA PRO A 88 8.72 10.49 -18.53
C PRO A 88 10.09 9.89 -18.21
N ILE A 89 10.13 8.69 -17.65
CA ILE A 89 11.35 7.90 -17.44
C ILE A 89 11.89 7.45 -18.81
N ASP A 90 13.16 7.71 -19.09
CA ASP A 90 13.83 7.44 -20.37
C ASP A 90 13.05 7.98 -21.59
N GLY A 91 12.27 9.04 -21.45
CA GLY A 91 11.41 9.60 -22.48
C GLY A 91 10.17 8.76 -22.82
N ASP A 92 9.87 7.69 -22.08
CA ASP A 92 8.74 6.79 -22.29
C ASP A 92 7.80 6.76 -21.09
N SER A 93 6.63 7.36 -21.20
CA SER A 93 5.62 7.42 -20.13
C SER A 93 5.15 6.04 -19.66
N ARG A 94 5.25 5.00 -20.51
CA ARG A 94 4.89 3.61 -20.13
C ARG A 94 5.83 3.03 -19.09
N LYS A 95 7.03 3.59 -18.92
CA LYS A 95 7.97 3.21 -17.87
C LYS A 95 7.69 3.91 -16.54
N GLY A 96 6.90 4.97 -16.56
CA GLY A 96 6.60 5.81 -15.42
C GLY A 96 7.05 7.26 -15.62
N SER A 97 7.14 8.00 -14.51
CA SER A 97 7.48 9.43 -14.52
C SER A 97 8.36 9.81 -13.34
N VAL A 98 9.28 10.74 -13.58
CA VAL A 98 9.98 11.45 -12.50
C VAL A 98 9.18 12.69 -12.14
N ILE A 99 8.89 12.84 -10.85
CA ILE A 99 8.08 13.93 -10.31
C ILE A 99 8.94 14.81 -9.43
N GLU A 100 8.88 16.12 -9.66
CA GLU A 100 9.43 17.15 -8.79
C GLU A 100 8.32 17.73 -7.93
N PHE A 101 8.60 17.91 -6.65
CA PHE A 101 7.66 18.43 -5.67
C PHE A 101 8.10 19.79 -5.13
N GLY A 102 7.17 20.52 -4.53
CA GLY A 102 7.47 21.81 -3.90
C GLY A 102 8.32 21.69 -2.63
N SER A 103 8.13 20.62 -1.85
CA SER A 103 8.76 20.49 -0.53
C SER A 103 9.58 19.24 -0.30
N ARG A 104 9.35 18.19 -1.07
CA ARG A 104 10.09 16.92 -0.94
C ARG A 104 11.08 16.70 -2.10
N ALA A 105 12.02 15.76 -1.91
CA ALA A 105 12.95 15.36 -2.96
C ALA A 105 12.22 14.71 -4.16
N LYS A 106 12.86 14.76 -5.34
CA LYS A 106 12.37 14.15 -6.56
C LYS A 106 12.14 12.64 -6.40
N LEU A 107 11.06 12.16 -6.98
CA LEU A 107 10.58 10.78 -6.89
C LEU A 107 10.42 10.19 -8.29
N ALA A 108 11.02 9.04 -8.55
CA ALA A 108 10.75 8.28 -9.77
C ALA A 108 9.62 7.29 -9.51
N ILE A 109 8.44 7.55 -10.05
CA ILE A 109 7.29 6.63 -10.00
C ILE A 109 7.39 5.68 -11.18
N VAL A 110 7.67 4.42 -10.91
CA VAL A 110 7.90 3.41 -11.95
C VAL A 110 6.64 2.60 -12.25
N ALA A 111 6.43 2.30 -13.52
CA ALA A 111 5.45 1.34 -13.96
C ALA A 111 5.90 -0.07 -13.55
N VAL A 112 4.98 -0.87 -13.03
CA VAL A 112 5.25 -2.24 -12.60
C VAL A 112 4.12 -3.17 -13.04
N ASP A 113 4.44 -4.44 -13.26
CA ASP A 113 3.44 -5.50 -13.47
C ASP A 113 3.53 -6.48 -12.29
N PRO A 114 2.64 -6.38 -11.29
CA PRO A 114 2.66 -7.26 -10.13
C PRO A 114 2.32 -8.70 -10.51
N ILE A 115 3.06 -9.67 -9.99
CA ILE A 115 2.81 -11.11 -10.15
C ILE A 115 2.34 -11.67 -8.83
N ILE A 116 1.18 -12.31 -8.83
CA ILE A 116 0.64 -12.94 -7.63
C ILE A 116 1.18 -14.36 -7.52
N LEU A 117 1.88 -14.64 -6.42
CA LEU A 117 2.38 -15.97 -6.06
C LEU A 117 1.43 -16.57 -5.03
N ASN A 118 0.30 -17.07 -5.50
CA ASN A 118 -0.83 -17.51 -4.65
C ASN A 118 -0.42 -18.57 -3.61
N GLU A 119 0.43 -19.52 -3.99
CA GLU A 119 0.89 -20.61 -3.12
C GLU A 119 1.64 -20.11 -1.87
N TYR A 120 2.23 -18.92 -1.96
CA TYR A 120 3.07 -18.34 -0.91
C TYR A 120 2.46 -17.09 -0.25
N GLY A 121 1.31 -16.63 -0.71
CA GLY A 121 0.75 -15.39 -0.20
C GLY A 121 1.59 -14.15 -0.52
N LEU A 122 2.26 -14.11 -1.67
CA LEU A 122 3.20 -13.06 -2.08
C LEU A 122 2.72 -12.31 -3.34
N VAL A 123 2.99 -11.03 -3.37
CA VAL A 123 2.92 -10.19 -4.58
C VAL A 123 4.35 -9.83 -4.97
N LYS A 124 4.83 -10.38 -6.07
CA LYS A 124 6.15 -10.07 -6.63
C LYS A 124 6.05 -8.85 -7.55
N VAL A 125 6.98 -7.93 -7.39
CA VAL A 125 7.14 -6.74 -8.23
C VAL A 125 8.57 -6.66 -8.74
N HIS A 126 8.75 -6.68 -10.05
CA HIS A 126 10.03 -6.45 -10.69
C HIS A 126 10.23 -4.97 -10.96
N ILE A 127 11.37 -4.43 -10.58
CA ILE A 127 11.70 -3.01 -10.68
C ILE A 127 12.98 -2.84 -11.52
N LYS A 128 12.89 -1.99 -12.53
CA LYS A 128 14.05 -1.43 -13.23
C LYS A 128 14.35 -0.06 -12.65
N THR A 129 15.55 0.12 -12.13
CA THR A 129 15.99 1.38 -11.53
C THR A 129 16.16 2.44 -12.62
N PRO A 130 15.42 3.56 -12.57
CA PRO A 130 15.57 4.63 -13.56
C PRO A 130 16.95 5.26 -13.51
N SER A 131 17.48 5.68 -14.67
CA SER A 131 18.75 6.40 -14.76
C SER A 131 18.64 7.85 -14.27
N GLU A 132 17.44 8.43 -14.29
CA GLU A 132 17.15 9.81 -13.94
C GLU A 132 17.54 10.17 -12.50
N ASN A 133 17.88 11.44 -12.29
CA ASN A 133 18.22 11.95 -10.98
C ASN A 133 16.98 12.09 -10.09
N ALA A 134 16.67 11.05 -9.33
CA ALA A 134 15.64 11.03 -8.30
C ALA A 134 16.22 10.51 -6.98
N ALA A 135 15.74 10.97 -5.85
CA ALA A 135 16.21 10.53 -4.53
C ALA A 135 15.69 9.13 -4.18
N SER A 136 14.48 8.79 -4.65
CA SER A 136 13.82 7.52 -4.38
C SER A 136 13.11 7.00 -5.62
N VAL A 137 12.92 5.69 -5.64
CA VAL A 137 12.04 4.98 -6.57
C VAL A 137 10.76 4.64 -5.83
N TYR A 138 9.62 4.82 -6.48
CA TYR A 138 8.30 4.53 -5.91
C TYR A 138 7.48 3.70 -6.89
N PHE A 139 6.78 2.73 -6.37
CA PHE A 139 5.71 2.07 -7.10
C PHE A 139 4.45 1.96 -6.24
N ARG A 140 3.30 1.89 -6.89
CA ARG A 140 2.01 1.65 -6.24
C ARG A 140 1.20 0.67 -7.05
N VAL A 141 0.69 -0.35 -6.37
CA VAL A 141 -0.17 -1.37 -6.95
C VAL A 141 -1.49 -1.40 -6.21
N LEU A 142 -2.57 -1.63 -6.95
CA LEU A 142 -3.88 -1.94 -6.42
C LEU A 142 -4.17 -3.40 -6.68
N VAL A 143 -4.70 -4.10 -5.68
CA VAL A 143 -5.16 -5.48 -5.77
C VAL A 143 -6.62 -5.58 -5.34
N GLU A 144 -7.44 -6.21 -6.17
CA GLU A 144 -8.84 -6.51 -5.88
C GLU A 144 -8.95 -7.89 -5.26
N LEU A 145 -9.84 -8.03 -4.29
CA LEU A 145 -10.01 -9.25 -3.50
C LEU A 145 -11.38 -9.85 -3.77
N ASN A 146 -11.46 -11.15 -3.99
CA ASN A 146 -12.74 -11.87 -4.14
C ASN A 146 -13.44 -12.18 -2.80
N VAL A 147 -12.75 -11.97 -1.69
CA VAL A 147 -13.27 -12.23 -0.34
C VAL A 147 -12.88 -11.10 0.59
N ASN A 148 -13.81 -10.66 1.42
CA ASN A 148 -13.53 -9.61 2.39
C ASN A 148 -12.85 -10.16 3.65
N ASN A 149 -11.58 -10.53 3.53
CA ASN A 149 -10.77 -11.08 4.62
C ASN A 149 -10.00 -10.02 5.41
N LEU A 150 -10.28 -8.73 5.17
CA LEU A 150 -9.57 -7.64 5.86
C LEU A 150 -9.97 -7.49 7.32
N ALA A 151 -11.11 -8.07 7.71
CA ALA A 151 -11.64 -7.96 9.06
C ALA A 151 -12.11 -9.30 9.63
N ILE A 152 -11.97 -9.45 10.93
CA ILE A 152 -12.68 -10.47 11.71
C ILE A 152 -14.07 -9.88 12.02
N VAL A 153 -15.13 -10.62 11.67
CA VAL A 153 -16.50 -10.16 11.85
C VAL A 153 -17.18 -10.91 12.99
N HIS A 154 -17.68 -10.17 13.96
CA HIS A 154 -18.53 -10.70 15.01
C HIS A 154 -19.96 -10.18 14.83
N THR A 155 -20.92 -11.10 14.75
CA THR A 155 -22.34 -10.76 14.62
C THR A 155 -23.02 -10.92 15.97
N GLY A 156 -23.56 -9.83 16.51
CA GLY A 156 -24.38 -9.82 17.71
C GLY A 156 -25.84 -9.50 17.38
N ILE A 157 -26.69 -9.37 18.41
CA ILE A 157 -28.09 -8.96 18.26
C ILE A 157 -28.12 -7.48 17.82
N ASN A 158 -28.65 -7.23 16.64
CA ASN A 158 -28.80 -5.90 16.04
C ASN A 158 -27.49 -5.12 15.84
N LYS A 159 -26.32 -5.78 15.87
CA LYS A 159 -25.04 -5.15 15.56
C LYS A 159 -24.04 -6.11 14.94
N LYS A 160 -23.12 -5.57 14.16
CA LYS A 160 -21.90 -6.25 13.71
C LYS A 160 -20.70 -5.48 14.21
N SER A 161 -19.67 -6.20 14.64
CA SER A 161 -18.37 -5.62 15.00
C SER A 161 -17.31 -6.13 14.02
N PHE A 162 -16.44 -5.25 13.59
CA PHE A 162 -15.35 -5.55 12.68
C PHE A 162 -14.03 -5.27 13.39
N ILE A 163 -13.13 -6.25 13.38
CA ILE A 163 -11.78 -6.08 13.91
C ILE A 163 -10.83 -6.07 12.72
N TYR A 164 -10.16 -4.95 12.51
CA TYR A 164 -9.09 -4.80 11.53
C TYR A 164 -7.75 -4.83 12.25
N ASP A 165 -6.97 -5.88 12.02
CA ASP A 165 -5.66 -6.06 12.63
C ASP A 165 -4.58 -5.87 11.56
N PHE A 166 -3.79 -4.81 11.68
CA PHE A 166 -2.71 -4.50 10.75
C PHE A 166 -1.37 -4.63 11.45
N LYS A 167 -0.57 -5.60 11.04
CA LYS A 167 0.79 -5.82 11.51
C LYS A 167 1.77 -5.64 10.36
N VAL A 168 2.90 -5.02 10.63
CA VAL A 168 3.97 -4.85 9.64
C VAL A 168 5.28 -5.30 10.27
N ASN A 169 6.03 -6.14 9.57
CA ASN A 169 7.29 -6.73 10.04
C ASN A 169 7.21 -7.44 11.41
N GLU A 170 6.04 -7.97 11.77
CA GLU A 170 5.86 -8.76 13.00
C GLU A 170 6.35 -10.20 12.74
N THR A 171 7.63 -10.44 12.95
CA THR A 171 8.32 -11.70 12.57
C THR A 171 7.75 -12.96 13.24
N ARG A 172 7.13 -12.82 14.42
CA ARG A 172 6.46 -13.94 15.10
C ARG A 172 5.24 -14.47 14.32
N ASN A 173 4.69 -13.64 13.44
CA ASN A 173 3.50 -13.94 12.64
C ASN A 173 3.85 -14.14 11.16
N LEU A 174 5.11 -14.44 10.83
CA LEU A 174 5.49 -14.75 9.44
C LEU A 174 4.87 -16.10 9.05
N PRO A 175 4.01 -16.16 8.02
CA PRO A 175 3.43 -17.42 7.57
C PRO A 175 4.49 -18.43 7.15
N GLU A 176 4.26 -19.72 7.42
CA GLU A 176 5.22 -20.77 7.14
C GLU A 176 5.61 -20.86 5.65
N ASP A 177 4.63 -20.70 4.75
CA ASP A 177 4.87 -20.72 3.31
C ASP A 177 5.75 -19.54 2.87
N VAL A 178 5.53 -18.33 3.44
CA VAL A 178 6.37 -17.16 3.21
C VAL A 178 7.78 -17.39 3.74
N TYR A 179 7.90 -17.98 4.94
CA TYR A 179 9.19 -18.30 5.54
C TYR A 179 9.98 -19.25 4.66
N LYS A 180 9.36 -20.34 4.21
CA LYS A 180 9.98 -21.32 3.32
C LYS A 180 10.42 -20.67 2.00
N TYR A 181 9.53 -19.92 1.35
CA TYR A 181 9.88 -19.21 0.12
C TYR A 181 11.05 -18.25 0.32
N LYS A 182 11.06 -17.52 1.44
CA LYS A 182 12.16 -16.62 1.82
C LYS A 182 13.50 -17.34 1.91
N GLU A 183 13.56 -18.50 2.61
CA GLU A 183 14.79 -19.29 2.75
C GLU A 183 15.24 -19.88 1.42
N ASP A 184 14.32 -20.49 0.66
CA ASP A 184 14.62 -21.13 -0.63
C ASP A 184 15.16 -20.14 -1.68
N HIS A 185 14.79 -18.86 -1.59
CA HIS A 185 15.19 -17.82 -2.55
C HIS A 185 16.20 -16.81 -1.98
N GLY A 186 16.72 -17.05 -0.77
CA GLY A 186 17.72 -16.17 -0.15
C GLY A 186 17.20 -14.73 0.08
N LEU A 187 15.91 -14.58 0.43
CA LEU A 187 15.32 -13.27 0.68
C LEU A 187 15.53 -12.84 2.13
N SER A 188 15.59 -11.52 2.31
CA SER A 188 15.64 -10.90 3.64
C SER A 188 14.46 -9.95 3.84
N ILE A 189 14.01 -9.80 5.07
CA ILE A 189 12.99 -8.80 5.43
C ILE A 189 13.65 -7.42 5.38
N CYS A 190 13.04 -6.51 4.62
CA CYS A 190 13.52 -5.14 4.50
C CYS A 190 13.11 -4.31 5.73
N GLY A 191 14.04 -3.50 6.24
CA GLY A 191 13.72 -2.48 7.24
C GLY A 191 12.87 -1.37 6.63
N ILE A 192 11.87 -0.87 7.36
CA ILE A 192 10.94 0.16 6.91
C ILE A 192 11.05 1.38 7.83
N ALA A 193 11.39 2.55 7.28
CA ALA A 193 11.54 3.78 8.05
C ALA A 193 10.19 4.40 8.47
N SER A 194 9.15 4.26 7.66
CA SER A 194 7.80 4.73 8.01
C SER A 194 6.70 3.92 7.36
N VAL A 195 5.62 3.69 8.10
CA VAL A 195 4.39 3.04 7.62
C VAL A 195 3.24 4.04 7.67
N PHE A 196 2.47 4.09 6.59
CA PHE A 196 1.26 4.88 6.48
C PHE A 196 0.10 3.93 6.21
N LEU A 197 -0.84 3.87 7.12
CA LEU A 197 -2.06 3.11 6.95
C LEU A 197 -3.23 4.05 6.73
N PHE A 198 -3.91 3.86 5.62
CA PHE A 198 -5.18 4.50 5.29
C PHE A 198 -6.26 3.42 5.27
N HIS A 199 -7.28 3.59 6.07
CA HIS A 199 -8.37 2.63 6.12
C HIS A 199 -9.69 3.34 5.79
N CYS A 200 -10.24 3.05 4.61
CA CYS A 200 -11.49 3.61 4.13
C CYS A 200 -12.64 2.66 4.48
N VAL A 201 -13.60 3.15 5.25
CA VAL A 201 -14.77 2.41 5.73
C VAL A 201 -16.03 3.25 5.57
N PRO A 202 -17.22 2.62 5.57
CA PRO A 202 -18.48 3.36 5.62
C PRO A 202 -18.53 4.37 6.77
N ASP A 203 -19.14 5.51 6.57
CA ASP A 203 -19.20 6.59 7.55
C ASP A 203 -20.24 6.36 8.66
N ASP A 204 -21.09 5.33 8.50
CA ASP A 204 -22.01 4.83 9.52
C ASP A 204 -21.35 3.86 10.52
N TYR A 205 -20.05 3.56 10.35
CA TYR A 205 -19.28 2.76 11.31
C TYR A 205 -18.92 3.60 12.53
N ASP A 206 -19.22 3.08 13.72
CA ASP A 206 -18.78 3.67 14.98
C ASP A 206 -17.41 3.07 15.36
N ILE A 207 -16.39 3.93 15.49
CA ILE A 207 -15.03 3.53 15.84
C ILE A 207 -14.94 3.44 17.37
N SER A 208 -15.10 2.23 17.91
CA SER A 208 -15.09 2.02 19.37
C SER A 208 -13.68 2.03 19.97
N TYR A 209 -12.66 1.61 19.19
CA TYR A 209 -11.29 1.49 19.69
C TYR A 209 -10.26 1.59 18.55
N ILE A 210 -9.20 2.35 18.80
CA ILE A 210 -7.99 2.35 18.00
C ILE A 210 -6.80 2.14 18.93
N ASP A 211 -6.07 1.04 18.75
CA ASP A 211 -4.86 0.77 19.51
C ASP A 211 -3.78 1.80 19.18
N SER A 212 -3.22 2.38 20.22
CA SER A 212 -2.09 3.30 20.22
C SER A 212 -2.33 4.75 19.78
N GLY A 213 -1.61 5.67 20.40
CA GLY A 213 -1.55 7.10 20.08
C GLY A 213 -0.96 7.44 18.71
N LYS A 214 -1.12 6.55 17.72
CA LYS A 214 -0.58 6.64 16.36
C LYS A 214 -1.62 7.14 15.36
N LEU A 215 -2.87 7.30 15.80
CA LEU A 215 -3.92 7.93 15.01
C LEU A 215 -3.51 9.36 14.65
N ARG A 216 -3.61 9.71 13.37
CA ARG A 216 -3.33 11.05 12.87
C ARG A 216 -4.59 11.81 12.55
N ASN A 217 -5.53 11.15 11.91
CA ASN A 217 -6.79 11.79 11.50
C ASN A 217 -7.89 10.76 11.24
N VAL A 218 -9.13 11.15 11.53
CA VAL A 218 -10.35 10.50 11.03
C VAL A 218 -11.16 11.59 10.38
N ARG A 219 -11.49 11.46 9.12
CA ARG A 219 -12.23 12.46 8.36
C ARG A 219 -13.11 11.83 7.29
N ARG A 220 -14.08 12.57 6.80
CA ARG A 220 -14.81 12.17 5.59
C ARG A 220 -13.86 12.05 4.41
N LEU A 221 -14.13 11.06 3.57
CA LEU A 221 -13.41 10.84 2.35
C LEU A 221 -13.71 11.94 1.34
N GLU A 222 -12.69 12.44 0.66
CA GLU A 222 -12.81 13.39 -0.46
C GLU A 222 -13.22 12.63 -1.73
N THR A 223 -14.48 12.19 -1.78
CA THR A 223 -15.00 11.23 -2.78
C THR A 223 -14.75 11.65 -4.22
N ASP A 224 -14.94 12.93 -4.54
CA ASP A 224 -14.75 13.43 -5.91
C ASP A 224 -13.27 13.32 -6.36
N SER A 225 -12.32 13.56 -5.43
CA SER A 225 -10.89 13.42 -5.69
C SER A 225 -10.48 11.95 -5.86
N PHE A 226 -10.99 11.08 -4.98
CA PHE A 226 -10.70 9.65 -5.06
C PHE A 226 -11.38 8.98 -6.27
N ASN A 227 -12.56 9.42 -6.71
CA ASN A 227 -13.17 8.92 -7.93
C ASN A 227 -12.37 9.30 -9.19
N LYS A 228 -11.71 10.46 -9.20
CA LYS A 228 -10.76 10.82 -10.27
C LYS A 228 -9.52 9.93 -10.24
N TYR A 229 -9.01 9.68 -9.03
CA TYR A 229 -7.83 8.85 -8.81
C TYR A 229 -8.07 7.38 -9.16
N LEU A 230 -9.24 6.83 -8.82
CA LEU A 230 -9.63 5.44 -9.11
C LEU A 230 -10.40 5.29 -10.43
N LYS A 231 -10.35 6.31 -11.30
CA LYS A 231 -11.03 6.29 -12.59
C LYS A 231 -10.74 4.98 -13.33
N ASP A 232 -11.79 4.40 -13.90
CA ASP A 232 -11.77 3.14 -14.66
C ASP A 232 -11.45 1.87 -13.82
N ILE A 233 -11.23 2.01 -12.51
CA ILE A 233 -11.02 0.89 -11.58
C ILE A 233 -12.26 0.71 -10.70
N GLU A 234 -12.63 1.73 -9.94
CA GLU A 234 -13.75 1.66 -9.02
C GLU A 234 -14.45 3.02 -8.88
N THR A 235 -15.74 3.00 -8.57
CA THR A 235 -16.53 4.19 -8.26
C THR A 235 -16.99 4.16 -6.81
N ILE A 236 -16.67 5.21 -6.07
CA ILE A 236 -17.00 5.38 -4.66
C ILE A 236 -18.26 6.25 -4.54
N ASP A 237 -19.26 5.77 -3.81
CA ASP A 237 -20.48 6.51 -3.54
C ASP A 237 -20.19 7.78 -2.73
N LYS A 238 -20.82 8.88 -3.14
CA LYS A 238 -20.60 10.18 -2.52
C LYS A 238 -21.06 10.20 -1.07
N ASP A 239 -20.26 10.85 -0.24
CA ASP A 239 -20.55 11.16 1.18
C ASP A 239 -20.94 9.94 2.06
N LYS A 240 -20.46 8.73 1.72
CA LYS A 240 -20.76 7.50 2.48
C LYS A 240 -19.54 6.89 3.18
N TYR A 241 -18.39 7.54 3.11
CA TYR A 241 -17.16 6.94 3.62
C TYR A 241 -16.36 7.93 4.46
N MET A 242 -15.67 7.36 5.44
CA MET A 242 -14.59 8.03 6.18
C MET A 242 -13.25 7.34 5.93
N ILE A 243 -12.17 8.08 6.14
CA ILE A 243 -10.81 7.58 6.10
C ILE A 243 -10.16 7.73 7.47
N VAL A 244 -9.62 6.63 7.96
CA VAL A 244 -8.80 6.58 9.18
C VAL A 244 -7.35 6.56 8.75
N PHE A 245 -6.56 7.51 9.24
CA PHE A 245 -5.15 7.64 8.90
C PHE A 245 -4.27 7.44 10.12
N LEU A 246 -3.37 6.46 10.04
CA LEU A 246 -2.34 6.18 11.03
C LEU A 246 -0.96 6.31 10.40
N LYS A 247 0.01 6.82 11.17
CA LYS A 247 1.41 6.95 10.75
C LYS A 247 2.34 6.49 11.84
N LEU A 248 3.27 5.63 11.47
CA LEU A 248 4.32 5.11 12.32
C LEU A 248 5.69 5.47 11.77
N LYS A 249 6.63 5.67 12.65
CA LYS A 249 8.04 5.91 12.33
C LYS A 249 8.91 4.98 13.19
N GLY A 250 10.01 4.52 12.64
CA GLY A 250 11.01 3.71 13.32
C GLY A 250 11.23 2.35 12.65
N ASN A 251 12.26 1.64 13.06
CA ASN A 251 12.63 0.32 12.55
C ASN A 251 12.09 -0.82 13.42
N GLU A 252 11.15 -0.54 14.31
CA GLU A 252 10.55 -1.53 15.18
C GLU A 252 9.45 -2.32 14.48
N ASN A 253 9.10 -3.46 15.01
CA ASN A 253 7.92 -4.21 14.59
C ASN A 253 6.67 -3.35 14.81
N TYR A 254 5.81 -3.28 13.80
CA TYR A 254 4.59 -2.49 13.85
C TYR A 254 3.39 -3.42 14.04
N SER A 255 2.56 -3.08 14.98
CA SER A 255 1.31 -3.80 15.22
C SER A 255 0.21 -2.80 15.50
N PHE A 256 -0.93 -2.96 14.85
CA PHE A 256 -2.14 -2.20 15.15
C PHE A 256 -3.35 -3.09 15.10
N SER A 257 -4.28 -2.82 15.98
CA SER A 257 -5.64 -3.30 15.87
C SER A 257 -6.61 -2.15 15.95
N GLN A 258 -7.63 -2.21 15.13
CA GLN A 258 -8.75 -1.30 15.13
C GLN A 258 -10.02 -2.10 15.29
N LEU A 259 -10.87 -1.69 16.22
CA LEU A 259 -12.18 -2.26 16.45
C LEU A 259 -13.25 -1.26 16.04
N SER A 260 -14.18 -1.65 15.23
CA SER A 260 -15.32 -0.82 14.82
C SER A 260 -16.65 -1.57 14.92
#